data_351d6e63915307cd78a931bb5b43f4f1
#
_entry.id   351d6e63915307cd78a931bb5b43f4f1
#
_cell.length_a   1.000
_cell.length_b   1.000
_cell.length_c   1.000
_cell.angle_alpha   90.00
_cell.angle_beta   90.00
_cell.angle_gamma   90.00
#
_symmetry.space_group_name_H-M   'P 1'
#
loop_
_entity.id
_entity.type
_entity.pdbx_description
1 polymer ?
#
loop_
_entity_poly.entity_id
_entity_poly.type
_entity_poly.pdbx_seq_one_letter_code
_entity_poly.pdbx_strand_id
1 'polypeptide(L)'
;MSYEINDWSDLEGRYKHSILLGNGASISINRSFSYASLKEHAIEHGLLSEEVEKLFEHFETDDFELILRLVWQANKVNAALSIKDKATKKAYEHVRQCLIEAVRSIHPEYSEVEDDLDAIGSFLSRFKTVLSLNYDLTLYWVIMKSNRADDGHRFKDCFISGEFDEDWSRFRESLNQRDRRTTLVFYPHGNLALARNVVEEEIKLDSRSSIDLLRSILSKWETGNYIPLFVSEGVTTQKVRAIQNSHYLYTTYREVLPDLGKSLVIYGWGLGEHDVHIIERIKVSKVKRIAVSVYGNDQAYCRRVSEIILDTFGRDFEIDFFDSQSSGCWNNDA
;
A
#
# COMPACT_ATOMS: atom_id res chain seq x y z
N MET A 1 28.84 -15.57 8.15
CA MET A 1 29.35 -14.32 7.57
C MET A 1 28.46 -13.19 8.08
N SER A 2 29.05 -12.05 8.41
CA SER A 2 28.30 -10.84 8.74
C SER A 2 28.09 -10.05 7.45
N TYR A 3 26.89 -9.50 7.26
CA TYR A 3 26.56 -8.61 6.15
C TYR A 3 26.99 -7.20 6.52
N GLU A 4 27.56 -6.48 5.56
CA GLU A 4 27.85 -5.05 5.70
C GLU A 4 26.54 -4.27 5.58
N ILE A 5 26.28 -3.37 6.51
CA ILE A 5 25.13 -2.48 6.52
C ILE A 5 25.67 -1.06 6.42
N ASN A 6 25.41 -0.42 5.29
CA ASN A 6 25.95 0.89 4.94
C ASN A 6 25.03 2.01 5.48
N ASP A 7 25.52 3.22 5.51
CA ASP A 7 24.66 4.39 5.63
C ASP A 7 23.95 4.66 4.29
N TRP A 8 22.71 5.18 4.35
CA TRP A 8 21.98 5.49 3.13
C TRP A 8 22.74 6.47 2.21
N SER A 9 23.44 7.44 2.78
CA SER A 9 24.25 8.41 2.05
C SER A 9 25.29 7.78 1.11
N ASP A 10 25.80 6.60 1.44
CA ASP A 10 26.78 5.87 0.62
C ASP A 10 26.15 5.21 -0.60
N LEU A 11 24.85 4.95 -0.54
CA LEU A 11 24.10 4.22 -1.58
C LEU A 11 23.21 5.10 -2.44
N GLU A 12 22.74 6.26 -1.95
CA GLU A 12 21.71 7.09 -2.61
C GLU A 12 22.04 7.46 -4.06
N GLY A 13 23.33 7.63 -4.37
CA GLY A 13 23.80 7.94 -5.73
C GLY A 13 23.53 6.83 -6.76
N ARG A 14 23.46 5.58 -6.29
CA ARG A 14 23.30 4.36 -7.11
C ARG A 14 21.85 3.93 -7.26
N TYR A 15 20.96 4.36 -6.36
CA TYR A 15 19.58 3.91 -6.22
C TYR A 15 18.59 5.06 -6.44
N LYS A 16 18.23 5.32 -7.72
CA LYS A 16 17.37 6.46 -8.13
C LYS A 16 16.14 6.06 -8.96
N HIS A 17 15.93 4.75 -9.21
CA HIS A 17 14.83 4.37 -10.09
C HIS A 17 13.56 4.12 -9.30
N SER A 18 13.52 3.11 -8.47
CA SER A 18 12.29 2.75 -7.77
C SER A 18 12.53 2.41 -6.31
N ILE A 19 11.50 2.64 -5.50
CA ILE A 19 11.43 2.21 -4.12
C ILE A 19 10.11 1.47 -3.88
N LEU A 20 10.18 0.38 -3.12
CA LEU A 20 9.05 -0.41 -2.64
C LEU A 20 9.00 -0.31 -1.11
N LEU A 21 7.87 0.18 -0.62
CA LEU A 21 7.61 0.38 0.79
C LEU A 21 6.77 -0.78 1.35
N GLY A 22 7.20 -1.35 2.46
CA GLY A 22 6.43 -2.30 3.24
C GLY A 22 6.02 -1.72 4.60
N ASN A 23 5.37 -2.52 5.45
CA ASN A 23 4.76 -2.06 6.70
C ASN A 23 5.76 -1.43 7.69
N GLY A 24 7.02 -1.84 7.68
CA GLY A 24 8.07 -1.21 8.50
C GLY A 24 8.23 0.29 8.22
N ALA A 25 7.91 0.77 7.02
CA ALA A 25 7.90 2.19 6.69
C ALA A 25 6.82 2.96 7.46
N SER A 26 5.63 2.39 7.62
CA SER A 26 4.55 2.99 8.41
C SER A 26 4.81 2.85 9.91
N ILE A 27 5.31 1.70 10.36
CA ILE A 27 5.65 1.45 11.78
C ILE A 27 6.71 2.44 12.29
N SER A 28 7.69 2.85 11.46
CA SER A 28 8.72 3.80 11.86
C SER A 28 8.17 5.19 12.15
N ILE A 29 7.01 5.54 11.59
CA ILE A 29 6.32 6.80 11.81
C ILE A 29 5.39 6.69 13.02
N ASN A 30 4.58 5.64 13.07
CA ASN A 30 3.65 5.43 14.17
C ASN A 30 3.50 3.94 14.48
N ARG A 31 3.74 3.57 15.76
CA ARG A 31 3.70 2.19 16.22
C ARG A 31 2.32 1.55 16.17
N SER A 32 1.24 2.32 16.04
CA SER A 32 -0.11 1.77 15.88
C SER A 32 -0.25 0.91 14.61
N PHE A 33 0.63 1.11 13.61
CA PHE A 33 0.71 0.24 12.44
C PHE A 33 1.37 -1.14 12.68
N SER A 34 1.84 -1.42 13.92
CA SER A 34 2.43 -2.70 14.29
C SER A 34 1.35 -3.69 14.76
N TYR A 35 0.55 -4.21 13.84
CA TYR A 35 -0.43 -5.27 14.05
C TYR A 35 -0.24 -6.38 13.01
N ALA A 36 -0.68 -7.59 13.34
CA ALA A 36 -0.46 -8.74 12.46
C ALA A 36 -1.43 -8.73 11.27
N SER A 37 -2.73 -8.55 11.55
CA SER A 37 -3.76 -8.43 10.51
C SER A 37 -4.95 -7.60 11.03
N LEU A 38 -5.75 -7.03 10.09
CA LEU A 38 -7.00 -6.35 10.45
C LEU A 38 -7.99 -7.29 11.11
N LYS A 39 -8.06 -8.54 10.64
CA LYS A 39 -8.95 -9.55 11.22
C LYS A 39 -8.53 -9.93 12.63
N GLU A 40 -7.24 -10.22 12.85
CA GLU A 40 -6.73 -10.51 14.20
C GLU A 40 -6.98 -9.35 15.15
N HIS A 41 -6.67 -8.12 14.70
CA HIS A 41 -6.96 -6.91 15.47
C HIS A 41 -8.45 -6.79 15.82
N ALA A 42 -9.34 -7.05 14.87
CA ALA A 42 -10.78 -7.00 15.10
C ALA A 42 -11.26 -8.08 16.09
N ILE A 43 -10.66 -9.28 16.06
CA ILE A 43 -10.94 -10.36 17.03
C ILE A 43 -10.47 -9.95 18.42
N GLU A 44 -9.23 -9.50 18.57
CA GLU A 44 -8.63 -9.10 19.84
C GLU A 44 -9.41 -7.99 20.55
N HIS A 45 -10.02 -7.08 19.76
CA HIS A 45 -10.81 -5.96 20.28
C HIS A 45 -12.32 -6.24 20.34
N GLY A 46 -12.76 -7.48 20.06
CA GLY A 46 -14.16 -7.88 20.12
C GLY A 46 -15.06 -7.16 19.12
N LEU A 47 -14.52 -6.74 17.99
CA LEU A 47 -15.27 -6.04 16.94
C LEU A 47 -16.04 -6.98 16.02
N LEU A 48 -15.62 -8.27 15.91
CA LEU A 48 -16.30 -9.27 15.11
C LEU A 48 -17.50 -9.86 15.86
N SER A 49 -18.63 -9.94 15.17
CA SER A 49 -19.78 -10.73 15.67
C SER A 49 -19.69 -12.17 15.17
N GLU A 50 -20.34 -13.11 15.89
CA GLU A 50 -20.37 -14.52 15.47
C GLU A 50 -20.90 -14.73 14.04
N GLU A 51 -21.83 -13.90 13.58
CA GLU A 51 -22.35 -13.97 12.21
C GLU A 51 -21.30 -13.56 11.18
N VAL A 52 -20.44 -12.60 11.51
CA VAL A 52 -19.35 -12.15 10.65
C VAL A 52 -18.22 -13.18 10.64
N GLU A 53 -17.85 -13.75 11.79
CA GLU A 53 -16.87 -14.84 11.88
C GLU A 53 -17.26 -16.02 11.00
N LYS A 54 -18.54 -16.45 11.03
CA LYS A 54 -19.05 -17.52 10.16
C LYS A 54 -18.88 -17.24 8.67
N LEU A 55 -18.91 -15.97 8.25
CA LEU A 55 -18.63 -15.61 6.84
C LEU A 55 -17.17 -15.83 6.50
N PHE A 56 -16.24 -15.39 7.36
CA PHE A 56 -14.81 -15.63 7.17
C PHE A 56 -14.49 -17.14 7.13
N GLU A 57 -15.07 -17.91 8.02
CA GLU A 57 -14.92 -19.38 8.05
C GLU A 57 -15.49 -20.04 6.79
N HIS A 58 -16.72 -19.67 6.40
CA HIS A 58 -17.40 -20.26 5.24
C HIS A 58 -16.67 -20.02 3.93
N PHE A 59 -16.08 -18.84 3.75
CA PHE A 59 -15.31 -18.46 2.55
C PHE A 59 -13.81 -18.78 2.68
N GLU A 60 -13.38 -19.38 3.81
CA GLU A 60 -11.98 -19.74 4.09
C GLU A 60 -11.01 -18.60 3.77
N THR A 61 -11.31 -17.41 4.29
CA THR A 61 -10.54 -16.19 4.00
C THR A 61 -10.35 -15.34 5.25
N ASP A 62 -9.31 -14.50 5.23
CA ASP A 62 -9.07 -13.44 6.22
C ASP A 62 -9.25 -12.04 5.59
N ASP A 63 -9.65 -11.98 4.33
CA ASP A 63 -9.77 -10.75 3.54
C ASP A 63 -11.11 -10.05 3.80
N PHE A 64 -11.06 -8.95 4.54
CA PHE A 64 -12.21 -8.09 4.84
C PHE A 64 -12.86 -7.49 3.60
N GLU A 65 -12.05 -7.10 2.60
CA GLU A 65 -12.58 -6.51 1.37
C GLU A 65 -13.42 -7.53 0.61
N LEU A 66 -12.93 -8.78 0.51
CA LEU A 66 -13.68 -9.85 -0.13
C LEU A 66 -15.02 -10.11 0.56
N ILE A 67 -15.01 -10.29 1.90
CA ILE A 67 -16.24 -10.53 2.66
C ILE A 67 -17.21 -9.36 2.54
N LEU A 68 -16.72 -8.13 2.71
CA LEU A 68 -17.56 -6.93 2.60
C LEU A 68 -18.20 -6.84 1.21
N ARG A 69 -17.43 -7.08 0.14
CA ARG A 69 -17.92 -7.07 -1.24
C ARG A 69 -19.00 -8.12 -1.50
N LEU A 70 -18.80 -9.35 -1.04
CA LEU A 70 -19.77 -10.43 -1.20
C LEU A 70 -21.12 -10.12 -0.54
N VAL A 71 -21.10 -9.69 0.74
CA VAL A 71 -22.34 -9.35 1.44
C VAL A 71 -22.99 -8.07 0.91
N TRP A 72 -22.19 -7.12 0.43
CA TRP A 72 -22.68 -5.90 -0.21
C TRP A 72 -23.40 -6.19 -1.52
N GLN A 73 -22.80 -7.02 -2.41
CA GLN A 73 -23.43 -7.45 -3.65
C GLN A 73 -24.73 -8.22 -3.39
N ALA A 74 -24.71 -9.18 -2.46
CA ALA A 74 -25.89 -9.92 -2.05
C ALA A 74 -27.00 -8.98 -1.56
N ASN A 75 -26.67 -8.00 -0.73
CA ASN A 75 -27.64 -7.02 -0.22
C ASN A 75 -28.22 -6.15 -1.37
N LYS A 76 -27.40 -5.72 -2.34
CA LYS A 76 -27.85 -4.96 -3.51
C LYS A 76 -28.78 -5.77 -4.42
N VAL A 77 -28.46 -7.04 -4.68
CA VAL A 77 -29.31 -7.96 -5.46
C VAL A 77 -30.63 -8.19 -4.74
N ASN A 78 -30.63 -8.48 -3.44
CA ASN A 78 -31.84 -8.66 -2.65
C ASN A 78 -32.75 -7.41 -2.69
N ALA A 79 -32.14 -6.21 -2.56
CA ALA A 79 -32.87 -4.95 -2.66
C ALA A 79 -33.49 -4.76 -4.05
N ALA A 80 -32.75 -5.01 -5.13
CA ALA A 80 -33.24 -4.88 -6.51
C ALA A 80 -34.40 -5.83 -6.82
N LEU A 81 -34.34 -7.05 -6.28
CA LEU A 81 -35.39 -8.07 -6.45
C LEU A 81 -36.53 -7.96 -5.42
N SER A 82 -36.50 -6.96 -4.53
CA SER A 82 -37.47 -6.76 -3.44
C SER A 82 -37.53 -7.97 -2.48
N ILE A 83 -36.44 -8.72 -2.35
CA ILE A 83 -36.31 -9.82 -1.40
C ILE A 83 -36.12 -9.23 0.01
N LYS A 84 -37.05 -9.53 0.90
CA LYS A 84 -37.01 -9.07 2.30
C LYS A 84 -36.08 -9.96 3.13
N ASP A 85 -34.78 -9.79 2.92
CA ASP A 85 -33.76 -10.48 3.70
C ASP A 85 -33.08 -9.51 4.69
N LYS A 86 -33.39 -9.71 5.98
CA LYS A 86 -32.77 -8.92 7.06
C LYS A 86 -31.39 -9.45 7.45
N ALA A 87 -31.10 -10.72 7.23
CA ALA A 87 -29.85 -11.34 7.64
C ALA A 87 -28.67 -10.81 6.80
N THR A 88 -28.80 -10.81 5.47
CA THR A 88 -27.76 -10.28 4.59
C THR A 88 -27.52 -8.79 4.82
N LYS A 89 -28.61 -8.02 5.06
CA LYS A 89 -28.49 -6.59 5.35
C LYS A 89 -27.72 -6.37 6.66
N LYS A 90 -28.09 -7.10 7.73
CA LYS A 90 -27.44 -7.02 9.03
C LYS A 90 -25.96 -7.44 8.94
N ALA A 91 -25.68 -8.54 8.24
CA ALA A 91 -24.31 -8.99 8.02
C ALA A 91 -23.45 -7.92 7.31
N TYR A 92 -23.99 -7.30 6.24
CA TYR A 92 -23.30 -6.21 5.56
C TYR A 92 -23.01 -5.02 6.49
N GLU A 93 -23.99 -4.58 7.26
CA GLU A 93 -23.83 -3.47 8.21
C GLU A 93 -22.77 -3.80 9.27
N HIS A 94 -22.74 -5.04 9.79
CA HIS A 94 -21.76 -5.48 10.78
C HIS A 94 -20.34 -5.58 10.21
N VAL A 95 -20.14 -6.23 9.04
CA VAL A 95 -18.81 -6.32 8.41
C VAL A 95 -18.24 -4.93 8.14
N ARG A 96 -19.08 -4.04 7.58
CA ARG A 96 -18.67 -2.66 7.30
C ARG A 96 -18.29 -1.90 8.55
N GLN A 97 -19.12 -1.98 9.60
CA GLN A 97 -18.86 -1.30 10.86
C GLN A 97 -17.58 -1.83 11.52
N CYS A 98 -17.40 -3.15 11.54
CA CYS A 98 -16.19 -3.79 12.05
C CYS A 98 -14.93 -3.26 11.33
N LEU A 99 -14.94 -3.22 9.99
CA LEU A 99 -13.81 -2.71 9.21
C LEU A 99 -13.53 -1.23 9.51
N ILE A 100 -14.57 -0.38 9.58
CA ILE A 100 -14.43 1.04 9.91
C ILE A 100 -13.81 1.23 11.30
N GLU A 101 -14.28 0.48 12.29
CA GLU A 101 -13.77 0.55 13.67
C GLU A 101 -12.33 0.02 13.75
N ALA A 102 -12.02 -1.09 13.08
CA ALA A 102 -10.67 -1.62 13.03
C ALA A 102 -9.70 -0.59 12.41
N VAL A 103 -10.03 -0.03 11.24
CA VAL A 103 -9.20 1.01 10.60
C VAL A 103 -9.06 2.24 11.49
N ARG A 104 -10.15 2.71 12.10
CA ARG A 104 -10.12 3.89 13.00
C ARG A 104 -9.26 3.68 14.24
N SER A 105 -9.17 2.45 14.73
CA SER A 105 -8.40 2.13 15.94
C SER A 105 -6.89 2.00 15.71
N ILE A 106 -6.47 1.67 14.48
CA ILE A 106 -5.05 1.46 14.14
C ILE A 106 -4.44 2.61 13.36
N HIS A 107 -5.26 3.40 12.64
CA HIS A 107 -4.75 4.44 11.77
C HIS A 107 -4.60 5.75 12.54
N PRO A 108 -3.39 6.36 12.61
CA PRO A 108 -3.19 7.64 13.29
C PRO A 108 -3.92 8.77 12.57
N GLU A 109 -4.20 9.84 13.30
CA GLU A 109 -4.66 11.09 12.71
C GLU A 109 -3.50 11.82 12.00
N TYR A 110 -3.84 12.67 11.02
CA TYR A 110 -2.83 13.43 10.27
C TYR A 110 -1.85 14.20 11.15
N SER A 111 -2.35 14.83 12.22
CA SER A 111 -1.54 15.63 13.16
C SER A 111 -0.51 14.81 13.95
N GLU A 112 -0.66 13.50 14.03
CA GLU A 112 0.26 12.62 14.75
C GLU A 112 1.47 12.23 13.89
N VAL A 113 1.41 12.47 12.59
CA VAL A 113 2.44 12.09 11.60
C VAL A 113 2.93 13.27 10.75
N GLU A 114 2.34 14.44 10.90
CA GLU A 114 2.58 15.62 10.04
C GLU A 114 4.05 16.05 10.01
N ASP A 115 4.74 15.94 11.14
CA ASP A 115 6.13 16.36 11.29
C ASP A 115 7.09 15.51 10.45
N ASP A 116 6.78 14.23 10.22
CA ASP A 116 7.61 13.30 9.45
C ASP A 116 7.44 13.49 7.93
N LEU A 117 6.33 14.06 7.47
CA LEU A 117 5.94 14.01 6.04
C LEU A 117 6.89 14.78 5.12
N ASP A 118 7.55 15.83 5.59
CA ASP A 118 8.48 16.63 4.78
C ASP A 118 9.79 15.88 4.54
N ALA A 119 10.34 15.25 5.56
CA ALA A 119 11.54 14.40 5.45
C ALA A 119 11.26 13.22 4.50
N ILE A 120 10.12 12.54 4.66
CA ILE A 120 9.69 11.45 3.79
C ILE A 120 9.51 11.92 2.35
N GLY A 121 8.87 13.07 2.12
CA GLY A 121 8.69 13.64 0.80
C GLY A 121 10.02 13.94 0.12
N SER A 122 10.97 14.51 0.85
CA SER A 122 12.33 14.77 0.39
C SER A 122 13.06 13.48 0.01
N PHE A 123 12.99 12.45 0.84
CA PHE A 123 13.57 11.13 0.55
C PHE A 123 12.95 10.51 -0.70
N LEU A 124 11.63 10.47 -0.79
CA LEU A 124 10.91 9.84 -1.91
C LEU A 124 11.06 10.60 -3.24
N SER A 125 11.28 11.91 -3.22
CA SER A 125 11.50 12.73 -4.41
C SER A 125 12.74 12.35 -5.23
N ARG A 126 13.63 11.55 -4.66
CA ARG A 126 14.84 11.03 -5.30
C ARG A 126 14.57 9.90 -6.29
N PHE A 127 13.40 9.25 -6.18
CA PHE A 127 13.02 8.10 -6.99
C PHE A 127 12.10 8.50 -8.15
N LYS A 128 12.15 7.73 -9.25
CA LYS A 128 11.22 7.89 -10.38
C LYS A 128 9.88 7.20 -10.15
N THR A 129 9.87 6.13 -9.34
CA THR A 129 8.67 5.36 -9.02
C THR A 129 8.71 4.95 -7.56
N VAL A 130 7.62 5.21 -6.87
CA VAL A 130 7.36 4.78 -5.50
C VAL A 130 6.20 3.79 -5.53
N LEU A 131 6.39 2.63 -4.91
CA LEU A 131 5.35 1.64 -4.70
C LEU A 131 5.15 1.44 -3.21
N SER A 132 3.90 1.36 -2.76
CA SER A 132 3.58 1.01 -1.37
C SER A 132 2.72 -0.24 -1.33
N LEU A 133 3.16 -1.23 -0.55
CA LEU A 133 2.35 -2.40 -0.21
C LEU A 133 1.41 -2.10 0.97
N ASN A 134 1.59 -0.95 1.62
CA ASN A 134 0.80 -0.52 2.75
C ASN A 134 -0.52 0.08 2.26
N TYR A 135 -1.60 -0.23 2.94
CA TYR A 135 -2.91 0.32 2.60
C TYR A 135 -3.27 1.59 3.39
N ASP A 136 -2.40 2.04 4.32
CA ASP A 136 -2.58 3.27 5.08
C ASP A 136 -2.50 4.56 4.22
N LEU A 137 -2.77 5.70 4.83
CA LEU A 137 -2.80 7.00 4.16
C LEU A 137 -1.48 7.76 4.22
N THR A 138 -0.44 7.25 4.86
CA THR A 138 0.81 7.97 5.08
C THR A 138 1.41 8.48 3.78
N LEU A 139 1.61 7.58 2.79
CA LEU A 139 2.16 7.97 1.49
C LEU A 139 1.24 8.96 0.75
N TYR A 140 -0.08 8.83 0.89
CA TYR A 140 -1.01 9.77 0.30
C TYR A 140 -0.91 11.17 0.93
N TRP A 141 -0.74 11.25 2.24
CA TRP A 141 -0.48 12.52 2.94
C TRP A 141 0.84 13.16 2.53
N VAL A 142 1.91 12.35 2.37
CA VAL A 142 3.20 12.83 1.83
C VAL A 142 3.00 13.48 0.46
N ILE A 143 2.29 12.80 -0.46
CA ILE A 143 1.98 13.33 -1.79
C ILE A 143 1.22 14.66 -1.71
N MET A 144 0.19 14.71 -0.88
CA MET A 144 -0.64 15.92 -0.73
C MET A 144 0.18 17.09 -0.17
N LYS A 145 1.03 16.85 0.83
CA LYS A 145 1.87 17.88 1.46
C LYS A 145 2.96 18.36 0.50
N SER A 146 3.73 17.43 -0.07
CA SER A 146 4.82 17.75 -1.00
C SER A 146 4.34 18.48 -2.26
N ASN A 147 3.20 18.09 -2.82
CA ASN A 147 2.66 18.73 -4.02
C ASN A 147 2.16 20.17 -3.77
N ARG A 148 1.98 20.60 -2.51
CA ARG A 148 1.64 21.98 -2.16
C ARG A 148 2.87 22.90 -2.13
N ALA A 149 4.07 22.35 -1.93
CA ALA A 149 5.30 23.13 -1.76
C ALA A 149 5.77 23.83 -3.05
N ASP A 150 5.31 23.40 -4.25
CA ASP A 150 5.63 23.98 -5.57
C ASP A 150 7.14 24.17 -5.83
N ASP A 151 7.96 23.21 -5.38
CA ASP A 151 9.42 23.20 -5.47
C ASP A 151 9.98 22.71 -6.82
N GLY A 152 9.10 22.52 -7.80
CA GLY A 152 9.42 21.98 -9.13
C GLY A 152 9.51 20.46 -9.19
N HIS A 153 9.06 19.76 -8.14
CA HIS A 153 8.86 18.32 -8.11
C HIS A 153 7.37 17.99 -7.97
N ARG A 154 6.91 16.91 -8.60
CA ARG A 154 5.52 16.44 -8.51
C ARG A 154 5.46 14.94 -8.28
N PHE A 155 4.70 14.55 -7.29
CA PHE A 155 4.22 13.18 -7.14
C PHE A 155 2.91 13.01 -7.91
N LYS A 156 2.81 11.96 -8.71
CA LYS A 156 1.60 11.64 -9.50
C LYS A 156 1.21 10.19 -9.29
N ASP A 157 -0.03 9.97 -8.92
CA ASP A 157 -0.62 8.64 -8.72
C ASP A 157 -1.42 8.14 -9.93
N CYS A 158 -1.36 8.89 -11.05
CA CYS A 158 -1.99 8.58 -12.33
C CYS A 158 -3.54 8.52 -12.28
N PHE A 159 -4.17 9.17 -11.29
CA PHE A 159 -5.62 9.36 -11.26
C PHE A 159 -5.98 10.75 -11.79
N ILE A 160 -6.98 10.80 -12.68
CA ILE A 160 -7.56 12.04 -13.22
C ILE A 160 -9.03 12.07 -12.82
N SER A 161 -9.45 13.10 -12.09
CA SER A 161 -10.84 13.24 -11.63
C SER A 161 -11.36 12.03 -10.84
N GLY A 162 -10.45 11.32 -10.15
CA GLY A 162 -10.75 10.14 -9.35
C GLY A 162 -10.65 8.82 -10.11
N GLU A 163 -10.50 8.81 -11.43
CA GLU A 163 -10.37 7.61 -12.26
C GLU A 163 -8.90 7.34 -12.63
N PHE A 164 -8.50 6.07 -12.62
CA PHE A 164 -7.15 5.67 -13.01
C PHE A 164 -6.96 5.74 -14.51
N ASP A 165 -5.86 6.36 -14.94
CA ASP A 165 -5.49 6.46 -16.35
C ASP A 165 -4.56 5.31 -16.73
N GLU A 166 -5.02 4.42 -17.61
CA GLU A 166 -4.27 3.26 -18.07
C GLU A 166 -2.96 3.62 -18.79
N ASP A 167 -2.91 4.77 -19.47
CA ASP A 167 -1.68 5.31 -20.06
C ASP A 167 -0.83 6.02 -18.98
N TRP A 168 -0.63 5.31 -17.85
CA TRP A 168 0.10 5.81 -16.71
C TRP A 168 1.53 6.27 -17.06
N SER A 169 2.13 5.68 -18.09
CA SER A 169 3.51 5.97 -18.48
C SER A 169 3.70 7.41 -18.97
N ARG A 170 2.67 8.02 -19.54
CA ARG A 170 2.69 9.43 -20.00
C ARG A 170 2.87 10.42 -18.84
N PHE A 171 2.53 10.03 -17.62
CA PHE A 171 2.73 10.90 -16.46
C PHE A 171 4.20 11.02 -16.02
N ARG A 172 5.11 10.19 -16.56
CA ARG A 172 6.56 10.35 -16.37
C ARG A 172 7.09 11.62 -17.01
N GLU A 173 6.46 12.08 -18.08
CA GLU A 173 6.81 13.31 -18.72
C GLU A 173 6.13 14.49 -18.02
N SER A 174 6.87 15.57 -17.86
CA SER A 174 6.29 16.79 -17.30
C SER A 174 5.46 17.50 -18.38
N LEU A 175 4.17 17.62 -18.13
CA LEU A 175 3.25 18.37 -18.98
C LEU A 175 3.37 19.90 -18.78
N ASN A 176 4.04 20.33 -17.71
CA ASN A 176 4.20 21.73 -17.35
C ASN A 176 5.68 22.11 -17.24
N GLN A 177 6.05 23.27 -17.75
CA GLN A 177 7.41 23.80 -17.62
C GLN A 177 7.87 24.02 -16.17
N ARG A 178 6.93 24.06 -15.21
CA ARG A 178 7.20 24.21 -13.76
C ARG A 178 7.63 22.90 -13.11
N ASP A 179 7.06 21.76 -13.55
CA ASP A 179 7.37 20.45 -12.98
C ASP A 179 8.64 19.90 -13.63
N ARG A 180 9.78 20.16 -13.04
CA ARG A 180 11.09 19.72 -13.59
C ARG A 180 11.34 18.23 -13.35
N ARG A 181 10.74 17.65 -12.32
CA ARG A 181 10.88 16.23 -11.94
C ARG A 181 9.53 15.65 -11.53
N THR A 182 9.31 14.40 -11.90
CA THR A 182 8.10 13.67 -11.53
C THR A 182 8.45 12.33 -10.92
N THR A 183 7.78 11.99 -9.83
CA THR A 183 7.77 10.66 -9.21
C THR A 183 6.38 10.07 -9.37
N LEU A 184 6.28 8.90 -9.99
CA LEU A 184 5.01 8.17 -10.06
C LEU A 184 4.82 7.33 -8.80
N VAL A 185 3.58 7.26 -8.32
CA VAL A 185 3.23 6.56 -7.09
C VAL A 185 2.13 5.54 -7.36
N PHE A 186 2.34 4.32 -6.89
CA PHE A 186 1.40 3.23 -7.07
C PHE A 186 1.24 2.40 -5.79
N TYR A 187 0.10 1.74 -5.68
CA TYR A 187 -0.27 0.88 -4.56
C TYR A 187 -0.61 -0.53 -5.07
N PRO A 188 0.39 -1.43 -5.18
CA PRO A 188 0.17 -2.79 -5.71
C PRO A 188 -0.86 -3.62 -4.94
N HIS A 189 -1.05 -3.32 -3.66
CA HIS A 189 -2.08 -3.90 -2.79
C HIS A 189 -3.26 -2.96 -2.54
N GLY A 190 -3.39 -1.86 -3.29
CA GLY A 190 -4.40 -0.85 -3.01
C GLY A 190 -4.10 -0.01 -1.78
N ASN A 191 -5.04 0.86 -1.41
CA ASN A 191 -4.98 1.60 -0.15
C ASN A 191 -6.37 2.11 0.27
N LEU A 192 -6.47 2.70 1.46
CA LEU A 192 -7.73 3.19 2.02
C LEU A 192 -8.42 4.27 1.17
N ALA A 193 -7.67 5.03 0.36
CA ALA A 193 -8.25 6.04 -0.52
C ALA A 193 -8.83 5.46 -1.83
N LEU A 194 -8.58 4.18 -2.12
CA LEU A 194 -9.15 3.51 -3.29
C LEU A 194 -10.45 2.80 -2.92
N ALA A 195 -11.44 2.86 -3.80
CA ALA A 195 -12.74 2.25 -3.56
C ALA A 195 -13.40 1.80 -4.87
N ARG A 196 -14.37 0.92 -4.75
CA ARG A 196 -15.34 0.61 -5.81
C ARG A 196 -16.69 1.22 -5.46
N ASN A 197 -17.37 1.74 -6.47
CA ASN A 197 -18.73 2.23 -6.34
C ASN A 197 -19.77 1.12 -6.67
N VAL A 198 -21.06 1.47 -6.64
CA VAL A 198 -22.18 0.53 -6.85
C VAL A 198 -22.22 -0.12 -8.24
N VAL A 199 -21.51 0.42 -9.21
CA VAL A 199 -21.40 -0.14 -10.57
C VAL A 199 -20.01 -0.73 -10.85
N GLU A 200 -19.28 -1.07 -9.77
CA GLU A 200 -17.93 -1.68 -9.79
C GLU A 200 -16.84 -0.79 -10.41
N GLU A 201 -17.07 0.51 -10.59
CA GLU A 201 -16.03 1.44 -11.04
C GLU A 201 -15.04 1.70 -9.90
N GLU A 202 -13.77 1.59 -10.23
CA GLU A 202 -12.66 1.84 -9.30
C GLU A 202 -12.31 3.32 -9.30
N ILE A 203 -12.38 3.91 -8.14
CA ILE A 203 -12.16 5.35 -7.95
C ILE A 203 -11.19 5.63 -6.81
N LYS A 204 -10.53 6.77 -6.91
CA LYS A 204 -9.80 7.35 -5.79
C LYS A 204 -10.70 8.33 -5.04
N LEU A 205 -10.91 8.05 -3.76
CA LEU A 205 -11.59 8.95 -2.83
C LEU A 205 -10.64 10.08 -2.46
N ASP A 206 -11.10 11.30 -2.53
CA ASP A 206 -10.34 12.49 -2.19
C ASP A 206 -10.98 13.29 -1.06
N SER A 207 -10.21 14.18 -0.47
CA SER A 207 -10.67 15.25 0.41
C SER A 207 -9.97 16.55 0.03
N ARG A 208 -10.65 17.68 0.26
CA ARG A 208 -10.04 19.01 0.09
C ARG A 208 -8.99 19.31 1.16
N SER A 209 -9.02 18.58 2.27
CA SER A 209 -8.12 18.74 3.41
C SER A 209 -7.43 17.43 3.73
N SER A 210 -6.11 17.45 3.95
CA SER A 210 -5.34 16.29 4.42
C SER A 210 -5.80 15.83 5.79
N ILE A 211 -6.14 16.78 6.68
CA ILE A 211 -6.58 16.54 8.06
C ILE A 211 -7.87 15.72 8.09
N ASP A 212 -8.79 15.98 7.16
CA ASP A 212 -10.09 15.32 7.15
C ASP A 212 -10.14 14.09 6.23
N LEU A 213 -9.01 13.68 5.64
CA LEU A 213 -9.00 12.64 4.62
C LEU A 213 -9.50 11.30 5.17
N LEU A 214 -8.95 10.80 6.27
CA LEU A 214 -9.38 9.54 6.89
C LEU A 214 -10.87 9.60 7.24
N ARG A 215 -11.31 10.64 7.91
CA ARG A 215 -12.73 10.83 8.27
C ARG A 215 -13.63 10.89 7.04
N SER A 216 -13.21 11.58 5.98
CA SER A 216 -13.95 11.65 4.71
C SER A 216 -14.10 10.28 4.06
N ILE A 217 -13.03 9.48 4.03
CA ILE A 217 -13.05 8.12 3.49
C ILE A 217 -14.01 7.24 4.29
N LEU A 218 -13.88 7.20 5.61
CA LEU A 218 -14.73 6.39 6.48
C LEU A 218 -16.21 6.79 6.36
N SER A 219 -16.50 8.10 6.29
CA SER A 219 -17.86 8.59 6.04
C SER A 219 -18.43 8.14 4.69
N LYS A 220 -17.61 8.10 3.64
CA LYS A 220 -18.04 7.57 2.34
C LYS A 220 -18.37 6.07 2.41
N TRP A 221 -17.58 5.27 3.15
CA TRP A 221 -17.90 3.86 3.38
C TRP A 221 -19.20 3.68 4.19
N GLU A 222 -19.44 4.54 5.17
CA GLU A 222 -20.70 4.54 5.95
C GLU A 222 -21.95 4.73 5.07
N THR A 223 -21.84 5.44 3.95
CA THR A 223 -22.99 5.60 3.01
C THR A 223 -23.44 4.29 2.39
N GLY A 224 -22.59 3.26 2.33
CA GLY A 224 -22.86 2.00 1.65
C GLY A 224 -22.84 2.07 0.13
N ASN A 225 -22.34 3.17 -0.45
CA ASN A 225 -22.16 3.34 -1.88
C ASN A 225 -20.75 3.02 -2.36
N TYR A 226 -19.82 2.86 -1.42
CA TYR A 226 -18.43 2.58 -1.69
C TYR A 226 -17.96 1.43 -0.80
N ILE A 227 -17.15 0.57 -1.36
CA ILE A 227 -16.35 -0.42 -0.64
C ILE A 227 -14.87 -0.15 -0.89
N PRO A 228 -14.00 -0.32 0.11
CA PRO A 228 -12.57 -0.12 -0.06
C PRO A 228 -11.99 -1.05 -1.13
N LEU A 229 -10.89 -0.65 -1.73
CA LEU A 229 -10.10 -1.44 -2.66
C LEU A 229 -8.68 -1.58 -2.14
N PHE A 230 -8.44 -2.63 -1.37
CA PHE A 230 -7.10 -3.02 -0.94
C PHE A 230 -7.04 -4.53 -0.69
N VAL A 231 -5.83 -5.08 -0.74
CA VAL A 231 -5.52 -6.49 -0.48
C VAL A 231 -4.62 -6.52 0.74
N SER A 232 -5.22 -6.67 1.92
CA SER A 232 -4.47 -6.65 3.18
C SER A 232 -3.95 -8.02 3.59
N GLU A 233 -4.75 -9.06 3.38
CA GLU A 233 -4.59 -10.35 4.04
C GLU A 233 -4.79 -11.52 3.09
N GLY A 234 -4.49 -12.73 3.61
CA GLY A 234 -4.64 -13.96 2.88
C GLY A 234 -3.33 -14.51 2.29
N VAL A 235 -3.39 -15.75 1.83
CA VAL A 235 -2.25 -16.41 1.17
C VAL A 235 -2.02 -15.85 -0.22
N THR A 236 -0.81 -16.02 -0.74
CA THR A 236 -0.38 -15.50 -2.06
C THR A 236 -1.41 -15.71 -3.17
N THR A 237 -2.02 -16.90 -3.26
CA THR A 237 -3.02 -17.21 -4.30
C THR A 237 -4.31 -16.39 -4.17
N GLN A 238 -4.75 -16.08 -2.95
CA GLN A 238 -5.92 -15.23 -2.68
C GLN A 238 -5.60 -13.79 -3.06
N LYS A 239 -4.43 -13.27 -2.65
CA LYS A 239 -3.97 -11.93 -3.01
C LYS A 239 -3.89 -11.75 -4.53
N VAL A 240 -3.29 -12.70 -5.25
CA VAL A 240 -3.23 -12.65 -6.72
C VAL A 240 -4.62 -12.62 -7.35
N ARG A 241 -5.58 -13.41 -6.85
CA ARG A 241 -6.97 -13.37 -7.34
C ARG A 241 -7.64 -12.02 -7.08
N ALA A 242 -7.44 -11.43 -5.90
CA ALA A 242 -7.97 -10.11 -5.58
C ALA A 242 -7.38 -9.04 -6.52
N ILE A 243 -6.07 -9.08 -6.77
CA ILE A 243 -5.39 -8.21 -7.74
C ILE A 243 -5.97 -8.39 -9.15
N GLN A 244 -6.18 -9.62 -9.60
CA GLN A 244 -6.74 -9.91 -10.94
C GLN A 244 -8.18 -9.42 -11.13
N ASN A 245 -8.92 -9.25 -10.04
CA ASN A 245 -10.30 -8.74 -10.05
C ASN A 245 -10.38 -7.20 -9.96
N SER A 246 -9.24 -6.49 -10.01
CA SER A 246 -9.16 -5.05 -9.99
C SER A 246 -8.36 -4.57 -11.18
N HIS A 247 -8.92 -3.63 -11.91
CA HIS A 247 -8.25 -3.04 -13.08
C HIS A 247 -6.99 -2.29 -12.66
N TYR A 248 -7.08 -1.43 -11.65
CA TYR A 248 -5.95 -0.67 -11.13
C TYR A 248 -4.84 -1.57 -10.56
N LEU A 249 -5.22 -2.51 -9.68
CA LEU A 249 -4.24 -3.41 -9.06
C LEU A 249 -3.59 -4.31 -10.10
N TYR A 250 -4.37 -4.81 -11.05
CA TYR A 250 -3.85 -5.68 -12.11
C TYR A 250 -2.89 -4.95 -13.04
N THR A 251 -3.21 -3.72 -13.45
CA THR A 251 -2.32 -2.88 -14.26
C THR A 251 -1.02 -2.58 -13.49
N THR A 252 -1.13 -2.19 -12.21
CA THR A 252 0.03 -1.95 -11.35
C THR A 252 0.90 -3.21 -11.22
N TYR A 253 0.28 -4.36 -10.97
CA TYR A 253 0.98 -5.64 -10.85
C TYR A 253 1.63 -6.06 -12.17
N ARG A 254 0.90 -5.96 -13.28
CA ARG A 254 1.32 -6.51 -14.56
C ARG A 254 2.27 -5.62 -15.32
N GLU A 255 2.14 -4.31 -15.22
CA GLU A 255 2.84 -3.35 -16.06
C GLU A 255 3.83 -2.48 -15.27
N VAL A 256 3.44 -1.98 -14.09
CA VAL A 256 4.30 -1.09 -13.30
C VAL A 256 5.42 -1.87 -12.61
N LEU A 257 5.10 -2.98 -11.94
CA LEU A 257 6.13 -3.81 -11.27
C LEU A 257 7.23 -4.32 -12.20
N PRO A 258 6.99 -4.65 -13.49
CA PRO A 258 8.07 -4.94 -14.44
C PRO A 258 8.86 -3.72 -14.92
N ASP A 259 8.36 -2.49 -14.72
CA ASP A 259 9.01 -1.24 -15.20
C ASP A 259 9.70 -0.45 -14.09
N LEU A 260 10.37 -1.13 -13.16
CA LEU A 260 11.06 -0.52 -12.00
C LEU A 260 12.42 0.12 -12.35
N GLY A 261 12.88 0.00 -13.59
CA GLY A 261 14.20 0.46 -13.99
C GLY A 261 15.33 -0.47 -13.54
N LYS A 262 16.53 0.07 -13.29
CA LYS A 262 17.73 -0.76 -13.05
C LYS A 262 18.08 -0.95 -11.59
N SER A 263 17.53 -0.14 -10.69
CA SER A 263 17.79 -0.20 -9.25
C SER A 263 16.49 -0.11 -8.46
N LEU A 264 16.37 -0.93 -7.44
CA LEU A 264 15.22 -0.97 -6.54
C LEU A 264 15.72 -0.80 -5.10
N VAL A 265 15.05 0.05 -4.34
CA VAL A 265 15.15 0.09 -2.89
C VAL A 265 13.96 -0.65 -2.30
N ILE A 266 14.19 -1.50 -1.34
CA ILE A 266 13.17 -2.13 -0.49
C ILE A 266 13.29 -1.53 0.89
N TYR A 267 12.25 -0.82 1.33
CA TYR A 267 12.25 -0.16 2.63
C TYR A 267 11.10 -0.69 3.52
N GLY A 268 11.46 -1.22 4.67
CA GLY A 268 10.51 -1.68 5.67
C GLY A 268 9.64 -2.87 5.25
N TRP A 269 10.04 -3.65 4.25
CA TRP A 269 9.31 -4.84 3.82
C TRP A 269 9.95 -6.11 4.34
N GLY A 270 9.16 -6.93 5.03
CA GLY A 270 9.62 -8.19 5.61
C GLY A 270 9.91 -9.30 4.60
N LEU A 271 9.56 -9.17 3.32
CA LEU A 271 9.63 -10.23 2.28
C LEU A 271 9.02 -11.56 2.79
N GLY A 272 7.82 -11.48 3.35
CA GLY A 272 7.10 -12.64 3.86
C GLY A 272 6.61 -13.58 2.75
N GLU A 273 6.35 -14.84 3.09
CA GLU A 273 5.86 -15.87 2.16
C GLU A 273 4.52 -15.50 1.51
N HIS A 274 3.71 -14.69 2.17
CA HIS A 274 2.41 -14.23 1.63
C HIS A 274 2.52 -13.21 0.51
N ASP A 275 3.71 -12.63 0.30
CA ASP A 275 3.97 -11.60 -0.72
C ASP A 275 4.95 -12.05 -1.82
N VAL A 276 5.19 -13.36 -1.95
CA VAL A 276 6.06 -13.94 -2.98
C VAL A 276 5.64 -13.51 -4.39
N HIS A 277 4.35 -13.30 -4.65
CA HIS A 277 3.85 -12.81 -5.94
C HIS A 277 4.45 -11.46 -6.34
N ILE A 278 4.80 -10.60 -5.39
CA ILE A 278 5.45 -9.32 -5.67
C ILE A 278 6.89 -9.53 -6.13
N ILE A 279 7.69 -10.33 -5.39
CA ILE A 279 9.09 -10.57 -5.75
C ILE A 279 9.21 -11.31 -7.09
N GLU A 280 8.33 -12.31 -7.35
CA GLU A 280 8.24 -13.01 -8.62
C GLU A 280 7.88 -12.06 -9.78
N ARG A 281 7.08 -11.03 -9.51
CA ARG A 281 6.74 -10.04 -10.53
C ARG A 281 7.90 -9.08 -10.77
N ILE A 282 8.65 -8.71 -9.73
CA ILE A 282 9.88 -7.90 -9.87
C ILE A 282 10.95 -8.67 -10.66
N LYS A 283 11.02 -10.01 -10.54
CA LYS A 283 11.96 -10.86 -11.27
C LYS A 283 11.96 -10.63 -12.79
N VAL A 284 10.81 -10.34 -13.37
CA VAL A 284 10.69 -10.09 -14.82
C VAL A 284 11.04 -8.65 -15.22
N SER A 285 11.40 -7.80 -14.27
CA SER A 285 11.82 -6.42 -14.51
C SER A 285 13.27 -6.32 -15.00
N LYS A 286 13.70 -5.09 -15.26
CA LYS A 286 15.10 -4.79 -15.65
C LYS A 286 15.99 -4.47 -14.44
N VAL A 287 15.55 -4.77 -13.22
CA VAL A 287 16.30 -4.52 -12.00
C VAL A 287 17.60 -5.35 -12.01
N LYS A 288 18.71 -4.69 -11.70
CA LYS A 288 20.05 -5.31 -11.65
C LYS A 288 20.67 -5.29 -10.26
N ARG A 289 20.14 -4.45 -9.39
CA ARG A 289 20.59 -4.30 -8.00
C ARG A 289 19.43 -3.94 -7.10
N ILE A 290 19.47 -4.44 -5.87
CA ILE A 290 18.49 -4.15 -4.82
C ILE A 290 19.24 -3.66 -3.58
N ALA A 291 18.80 -2.51 -3.01
CA ALA A 291 19.19 -2.09 -1.67
C ALA A 291 18.05 -2.38 -0.70
N VAL A 292 18.36 -2.97 0.44
CA VAL A 292 17.35 -3.36 1.44
C VAL A 292 17.63 -2.66 2.76
N SER A 293 16.63 -1.98 3.31
CA SER A 293 16.73 -1.35 4.62
C SER A 293 16.74 -2.40 5.74
N VAL A 294 17.58 -2.18 6.74
CA VAL A 294 17.73 -3.04 7.91
C VAL A 294 17.52 -2.20 9.17
N TYR A 295 16.68 -2.66 10.07
CA TYR A 295 16.49 -2.03 11.37
C TYR A 295 17.30 -2.76 12.42
N GLY A 296 17.99 -2.00 13.29
CA GLY A 296 18.69 -2.55 14.46
C GLY A 296 19.80 -3.55 14.13
N ASN A 297 20.47 -3.46 12.97
CA ASN A 297 21.56 -4.35 12.55
C ASN A 297 21.18 -5.84 12.51
N ASP A 298 19.94 -6.16 12.12
CA ASP A 298 19.41 -7.54 12.09
C ASP A 298 20.08 -8.40 11.01
N GLN A 299 21.13 -9.13 11.41
CA GLN A 299 21.89 -10.04 10.55
C GLN A 299 21.07 -11.29 10.14
N ALA A 300 20.08 -11.71 10.93
CA ALA A 300 19.21 -12.82 10.58
C ALA A 300 18.27 -12.43 9.43
N TYR A 301 17.72 -11.22 9.49
CA TYR A 301 16.96 -10.63 8.40
C TYR A 301 17.81 -10.52 7.12
N CYS A 302 19.04 -9.97 7.20
CA CYS A 302 19.93 -9.86 6.03
C CYS A 302 20.16 -11.21 5.36
N ARG A 303 20.42 -12.26 6.15
CA ARG A 303 20.62 -13.62 5.62
C ARG A 303 19.39 -14.13 4.89
N ARG A 304 18.22 -14.08 5.54
CA ARG A 304 16.96 -14.55 4.96
C ARG A 304 16.62 -13.80 3.67
N VAL A 305 16.76 -12.48 3.65
CA VAL A 305 16.51 -11.66 2.47
C VAL A 305 17.48 -11.94 1.35
N SER A 306 18.79 -12.11 1.67
CA SER A 306 19.77 -12.52 0.66
C SER A 306 19.41 -13.85 0.00
N GLU A 307 19.02 -14.84 0.79
CA GLU A 307 18.59 -16.15 0.26
C GLU A 307 17.42 -15.99 -0.69
N ILE A 308 16.37 -15.27 -0.31
CA ILE A 308 15.18 -15.03 -1.15
C ILE A 308 15.56 -14.32 -2.46
N ILE A 309 16.37 -13.26 -2.39
CA ILE A 309 16.75 -12.49 -3.58
C ILE A 309 17.65 -13.30 -4.50
N LEU A 310 18.67 -13.99 -3.95
CA LEU A 310 19.60 -14.78 -4.75
C LEU A 310 18.93 -16.01 -5.38
N ASP A 311 17.98 -16.64 -4.70
CA ASP A 311 17.19 -17.73 -5.26
C ASP A 311 16.24 -17.22 -6.39
N THR A 312 15.78 -15.99 -6.28
CA THR A 312 14.89 -15.39 -7.27
C THR A 312 15.65 -14.87 -8.50
N PHE A 313 16.72 -14.11 -8.31
CA PHE A 313 17.41 -13.37 -9.38
C PHE A 313 18.71 -14.00 -9.85
N GLY A 314 19.25 -14.96 -9.09
CA GLY A 314 20.52 -15.64 -9.36
C GLY A 314 21.65 -15.22 -8.41
N ARG A 315 22.66 -16.08 -8.29
CA ARG A 315 23.71 -15.95 -7.27
C ARG A 315 24.65 -14.74 -7.43
N ASP A 316 24.72 -14.19 -8.63
CA ASP A 316 25.57 -13.02 -8.93
C ASP A 316 24.80 -11.70 -8.87
N PHE A 317 23.57 -11.71 -8.33
CA PHE A 317 22.74 -10.52 -8.21
C PHE A 317 23.27 -9.59 -7.12
N GLU A 318 23.30 -8.29 -7.42
CA GLU A 318 23.86 -7.26 -6.53
C GLU A 318 22.84 -6.89 -5.43
N ILE A 319 23.23 -7.09 -4.16
CA ILE A 319 22.44 -6.76 -2.99
C ILE A 319 23.26 -5.87 -2.06
N ASP A 320 22.76 -4.69 -1.74
CA ASP A 320 23.30 -3.82 -0.70
C ASP A 320 22.32 -3.77 0.49
N PHE A 321 22.86 -3.71 1.70
CA PHE A 321 22.06 -3.45 2.91
C PHE A 321 22.41 -2.08 3.46
N PHE A 322 21.40 -1.38 4.00
CA PHE A 322 21.60 -0.08 4.64
C PHE A 322 20.76 0.06 5.90
N ASP A 323 21.28 0.84 6.85
CA ASP A 323 20.56 1.14 8.08
C ASP A 323 19.34 2.02 7.78
N SER A 324 18.16 1.53 8.14
CA SER A 324 16.90 2.26 7.99
C SER A 324 16.82 3.54 8.81
N GLN A 325 17.69 3.66 9.83
CA GLN A 325 17.77 4.81 10.73
C GLN A 325 18.89 5.80 10.35
N SER A 326 19.62 5.56 9.26
CA SER A 326 20.66 6.46 8.80
C SER A 326 20.10 7.83 8.39
N SER A 327 20.92 8.87 8.62
CA SER A 327 20.56 10.26 8.31
C SER A 327 20.16 10.44 6.85
N GLY A 328 19.11 11.24 6.60
CA GLY A 328 18.55 11.50 5.25
C GLY A 328 17.76 10.34 4.64
N CYS A 329 17.50 9.28 5.41
CA CYS A 329 16.68 8.14 5.02
C CYS A 329 15.30 8.20 5.67
N TRP A 330 14.25 8.14 4.86
CA TRP A 330 12.86 8.10 5.27
C TRP A 330 12.47 9.32 6.13
N ASN A 331 12.14 9.14 7.41
CA ASN A 331 11.81 10.22 8.36
C ASN A 331 12.98 10.61 9.27
N ASN A 332 14.20 10.14 9.00
CA ASN A 332 15.39 10.55 9.74
C ASN A 332 16.01 11.80 9.08
N ASP A 333 16.15 12.86 9.85
CA ASP A 333 16.73 14.12 9.38
C ASP A 333 18.17 13.94 8.89
N ALA A 334 18.56 14.79 7.92
CA ALA A 334 19.89 14.77 7.31
C ALA A 334 20.96 15.41 8.20
#